data_8a3630944ad2b225edb219b84b19b758
#
_entry.id   8a3630944ad2b225edb219b84b19b758
#
_cell.length_a   1.000
_cell.length_b   1.000
_cell.length_c   1.000
_cell.angle_alpha   90.00
_cell.angle_beta   90.00
_cell.angle_gamma   90.00
#
_symmetry.space_group_name_H-M   'P 1'
#
loop_
_entity.id
_entity.type
_entity.pdbx_description
1 polymer ?
#
loop_
_entity_poly.entity_id
_entity_poly.type
_entity_poly.pdbx_seq_one_letter_code
_entity_poly.pdbx_strand_id
1 'polypeptide(L)'
;RSFRLSTALDIDDLLLECIPYAIRLANQKYKFDPPLTIHEVNKWGKTGTRADVIFEFMDDADFISTQPPIKGAQEFVKKLSQMTEIFVSTAVWPKYMTQRYQRILEIFPEIPRDHILIGSRKDKIDVDILFDDGLHNILNSNATYPILMRRPWNQEATGIMAVNNYDEFLKLVEIIANSYKTTPEQLSLDKPCVVVLVGPSGSGKNETAKQLLSTNPSFQKLISYTTDESAAKKQNNL
;
A
#
# COMPACT_ATOMS: atom_id res chain seq x y z
N ARG A 1 23.87 12.17 6.88
CA ARG A 1 22.46 11.88 7.23
C ARG A 1 22.39 10.39 7.52
N SER A 2 21.90 10.00 8.70
CA SER A 2 21.56 8.60 8.94
C SER A 2 20.47 8.19 7.95
N PHE A 3 20.64 7.06 7.27
CA PHE A 3 19.62 6.51 6.37
C PHE A 3 18.33 6.29 7.17
N ARG A 4 17.25 6.85 6.69
CA ARG A 4 15.93 6.69 7.26
C ARG A 4 14.95 6.38 6.12
N LEU A 5 14.20 5.29 6.24
CA LEU A 5 13.18 4.92 5.26
C LEU A 5 12.12 6.02 5.13
N SER A 6 11.65 6.25 3.94
CA SER A 6 10.53 7.13 3.62
C SER A 6 9.25 6.32 3.38
N THR A 7 8.14 6.75 3.97
CA THR A 7 6.84 6.08 3.85
C THR A 7 5.77 7.06 3.42
N ALA A 8 5.10 6.80 2.31
CA ALA A 8 3.91 7.53 1.90
C ALA A 8 2.65 6.79 2.35
N LEU A 9 1.72 7.52 2.97
CA LEU A 9 0.44 7.03 3.46
C LEU A 9 -0.70 7.61 2.62
N ASP A 10 -1.65 6.78 2.20
CA ASP A 10 -2.95 7.28 1.76
C ASP A 10 -3.76 7.80 2.95
N ILE A 11 -4.86 8.47 2.66
CA ILE A 11 -5.78 9.04 3.66
C ILE A 11 -7.10 8.29 3.70
N ASP A 12 -7.81 8.23 2.57
CA ASP A 12 -9.16 7.66 2.51
C ASP A 12 -9.14 6.16 2.79
N ASP A 13 -9.93 5.73 3.76
CA ASP A 13 -10.01 4.33 4.24
C ASP A 13 -8.68 3.69 4.67
N LEU A 14 -7.62 4.50 4.74
CA LEU A 14 -6.38 4.12 5.40
C LEU A 14 -6.22 4.80 6.76
N LEU A 15 -6.36 6.12 6.84
CA LEU A 15 -6.24 6.92 8.07
C LEU A 15 -7.54 7.59 8.49
N LEU A 16 -8.34 8.06 7.53
CA LEU A 16 -9.67 8.63 7.74
C LEU A 16 -10.74 7.72 7.13
N GLU A 17 -11.87 7.59 7.81
CA GLU A 17 -13.00 6.83 7.28
C GLU A 17 -13.62 7.56 6.08
N CYS A 18 -13.62 6.94 4.92
CA CYS A 18 -14.29 7.45 3.73
C CYS A 18 -15.58 6.66 3.46
N ILE A 19 -15.47 5.39 3.08
CA ILE A 19 -16.63 4.53 2.78
C ILE A 19 -17.51 4.29 4.02
N PRO A 20 -16.98 3.91 5.20
CA PRO A 20 -17.82 3.74 6.39
C PRO A 20 -18.53 5.02 6.80
N TYR A 21 -17.88 6.17 6.66
CA TYR A 21 -18.50 7.46 6.98
C TYR A 21 -19.61 7.80 6.01
N ALA A 22 -19.39 7.64 4.70
CA ALA A 22 -20.42 7.85 3.67
C ALA A 22 -21.62 6.91 3.85
N ILE A 23 -21.42 5.64 4.24
CA ILE A 23 -22.50 4.69 4.56
C ILE A 23 -23.35 5.19 5.73
N ARG A 24 -22.71 5.69 6.81
CA ARG A 24 -23.46 6.24 7.95
C ARG A 24 -24.32 7.44 7.54
N LEU A 25 -23.78 8.35 6.76
CA LEU A 25 -24.52 9.51 6.25
C LEU A 25 -25.66 9.09 5.31
N ALA A 26 -25.43 8.11 4.43
CA ALA A 26 -26.45 7.58 3.54
C ALA A 26 -27.60 6.94 4.32
N ASN A 27 -27.31 6.11 5.34
CA ASN A 27 -28.31 5.51 6.20
C ASN A 27 -29.12 6.56 6.98
N GLN A 28 -28.47 7.62 7.44
CA GLN A 28 -29.17 8.72 8.13
C GLN A 28 -30.12 9.48 7.19
N LYS A 29 -29.68 9.76 5.95
CA LYS A 29 -30.45 10.51 4.95
C LYS A 29 -31.60 9.70 4.37
N TYR A 30 -31.31 8.46 3.95
CA TYR A 30 -32.26 7.64 3.17
C TYR A 30 -33.04 6.63 4.01
N LYS A 31 -32.62 6.40 5.27
CA LYS A 31 -33.26 5.49 6.21
C LYS A 31 -33.50 4.10 5.60
N PHE A 32 -32.47 3.54 4.98
CA PHE A 32 -32.56 2.21 4.35
C PHE A 32 -33.01 1.14 5.36
N ASP A 33 -33.86 0.22 4.90
CA ASP A 33 -34.30 -0.96 5.64
C ASP A 33 -34.17 -2.21 4.74
N PRO A 34 -33.24 -3.14 5.04
CA PRO A 34 -32.20 -3.04 6.07
C PRO A 34 -31.15 -1.93 5.73
N PRO A 35 -30.45 -1.41 6.76
CA PRO A 35 -29.41 -0.41 6.57
C PRO A 35 -28.32 -0.87 5.60
N LEU A 36 -27.76 0.06 4.85
CA LEU A 36 -26.59 -0.19 4.00
C LEU A 36 -25.38 -0.57 4.86
N THR A 37 -24.65 -1.60 4.44
CA THR A 37 -23.48 -2.12 5.16
C THR A 37 -22.21 -2.03 4.29
N ILE A 38 -21.03 -2.09 4.92
CA ILE A 38 -19.76 -2.07 4.22
C ILE A 38 -19.56 -3.29 3.29
N HIS A 39 -20.21 -4.41 3.59
CA HIS A 39 -20.12 -5.63 2.77
C HIS A 39 -20.77 -5.49 1.39
N GLU A 40 -21.64 -4.49 1.23
CA GLU A 40 -22.24 -4.18 -0.07
C GLU A 40 -21.31 -3.37 -0.97
N VAL A 41 -20.22 -2.83 -0.42
CA VAL A 41 -19.14 -2.13 -1.15
C VAL A 41 -17.96 -3.08 -1.32
N ASN A 42 -18.10 -4.03 -2.23
CA ASN A 42 -17.11 -5.10 -2.47
C ASN A 42 -16.21 -4.87 -3.70
N LYS A 43 -16.40 -3.75 -4.39
CA LYS A 43 -15.58 -3.31 -5.51
C LYS A 43 -15.36 -1.81 -5.46
N TRP A 44 -14.23 -1.36 -5.96
CA TRP A 44 -13.97 0.06 -6.09
C TRP A 44 -14.78 0.66 -7.25
N GLY A 45 -15.42 1.81 -6.99
CA GLY A 45 -16.23 2.54 -7.97
C GLY A 45 -17.71 2.15 -7.98
N LYS A 46 -18.47 2.79 -8.88
CA LYS A 46 -19.90 2.54 -9.02
C LYS A 46 -20.17 1.17 -9.63
N THR A 47 -21.08 0.43 -9.04
CA THR A 47 -21.43 -0.94 -9.41
C THR A 47 -22.85 -1.11 -9.95
N GLY A 48 -23.65 -0.04 -9.96
CA GLY A 48 -25.09 -0.08 -10.34
C GLY A 48 -25.99 -0.59 -9.21
N THR A 49 -25.48 -0.66 -7.97
CA THR A 49 -26.24 -1.12 -6.80
C THR A 49 -26.68 0.07 -5.93
N ARG A 50 -27.51 -0.21 -4.92
CA ARG A 50 -27.93 0.82 -3.95
C ARG A 50 -26.75 1.43 -3.18
N ALA A 51 -25.63 0.71 -3.10
CA ALA A 51 -24.42 1.20 -2.45
C ALA A 51 -23.79 2.42 -3.15
N ASP A 52 -24.10 2.64 -4.43
CA ASP A 52 -23.54 3.76 -5.20
C ASP A 52 -23.96 5.14 -4.65
N VAL A 53 -24.97 5.20 -3.80
CA VAL A 53 -25.40 6.42 -3.12
C VAL A 53 -24.30 7.05 -2.27
N ILE A 54 -23.31 6.27 -1.81
CA ILE A 54 -22.19 6.80 -1.01
C ILE A 54 -21.39 7.87 -1.77
N PHE A 55 -21.32 7.78 -3.09
CA PHE A 55 -20.58 8.75 -3.91
C PHE A 55 -21.20 10.15 -3.94
N GLU A 56 -22.49 10.30 -3.55
CA GLU A 56 -23.11 11.62 -3.40
C GLU A 56 -22.50 12.42 -2.24
N PHE A 57 -22.03 11.71 -1.19
CA PHE A 57 -21.44 12.34 0.00
C PHE A 57 -19.97 12.67 -0.19
N MET A 58 -19.25 11.89 -0.98
CA MET A 58 -17.81 12.06 -1.17
C MET A 58 -17.44 13.31 -1.99
N ASP A 59 -18.37 13.87 -2.76
CA ASP A 59 -18.19 15.12 -3.51
C ASP A 59 -18.75 16.32 -2.74
N ASP A 60 -18.34 16.47 -1.48
CA ASP A 60 -18.82 17.51 -0.59
C ASP A 60 -17.72 18.04 0.32
N ALA A 61 -17.66 19.37 0.50
CA ALA A 61 -16.64 20.03 1.31
C ALA A 61 -16.75 19.69 2.79
N ASP A 62 -17.97 19.58 3.31
CA ASP A 62 -18.22 19.25 4.72
C ASP A 62 -17.83 17.81 4.98
N PHE A 63 -18.12 16.88 4.05
CA PHE A 63 -17.65 15.52 4.13
C PHE A 63 -16.14 15.44 4.29
N ILE A 64 -15.38 16.08 3.40
CA ILE A 64 -13.91 16.07 3.44
C ILE A 64 -13.37 16.70 4.73
N SER A 65 -14.02 17.76 5.22
CA SER A 65 -13.61 18.49 6.45
C SER A 65 -13.92 17.73 7.73
N THR A 66 -14.87 16.80 7.70
CA THR A 66 -15.40 16.13 8.91
C THR A 66 -15.13 14.64 8.97
N GLN A 67 -14.46 14.05 7.95
CA GLN A 67 -14.08 12.64 7.96
C GLN A 67 -13.43 12.27 9.30
N PRO A 68 -13.97 11.28 10.05
CA PRO A 68 -13.39 10.88 11.31
C PRO A 68 -12.14 10.02 11.11
N PRO A 69 -11.18 10.07 12.04
CA PRO A 69 -10.04 9.16 12.00
C PRO A 69 -10.50 7.71 12.23
N ILE A 70 -9.89 6.79 11.51
CA ILE A 70 -10.03 5.35 11.79
C ILE A 70 -9.46 5.07 13.19
N LYS A 71 -10.13 4.20 13.93
CA LYS A 71 -9.69 3.82 15.28
C LYS A 71 -8.23 3.37 15.28
N GLY A 72 -7.42 4.03 16.08
CA GLY A 72 -5.99 3.74 16.21
C GLY A 72 -5.09 4.45 15.18
N ALA A 73 -5.64 5.17 14.20
CA ALA A 73 -4.85 5.83 13.16
C ALA A 73 -3.89 6.89 13.71
N GLN A 74 -4.30 7.69 14.69
CA GLN A 74 -3.45 8.71 15.30
C GLN A 74 -2.25 8.08 16.03
N GLU A 75 -2.50 7.03 16.81
CA GLU A 75 -1.44 6.28 17.49
C GLU A 75 -0.48 5.60 16.50
N PHE A 76 -1.04 5.04 15.44
CA PHE A 76 -0.27 4.44 14.34
C PHE A 76 0.66 5.46 13.68
N VAL A 77 0.15 6.63 13.28
CA VAL A 77 0.96 7.69 12.66
C VAL A 77 2.06 8.15 13.63
N LYS A 78 1.74 8.33 14.91
CA LYS A 78 2.73 8.69 15.93
C LYS A 78 3.85 7.66 16.07
N LYS A 79 3.52 6.36 16.10
CA LYS A 79 4.53 5.28 16.13
C LYS A 79 5.37 5.25 14.87
N LEU A 80 4.72 5.31 13.70
CA LEU A 80 5.40 5.27 12.41
C LEU A 80 6.33 6.47 12.21
N SER A 81 5.97 7.67 12.70
CA SER A 81 6.81 8.87 12.64
C SER A 81 8.14 8.71 13.36
N GLN A 82 8.24 7.79 14.32
CA GLN A 82 9.49 7.47 15.01
C GLN A 82 10.37 6.48 14.22
N MET A 83 9.79 5.73 13.31
CA MET A 83 10.45 4.67 12.53
C MET A 83 10.88 5.13 11.14
N THR A 84 10.05 5.91 10.46
CA THR A 84 10.28 6.37 9.08
C THR A 84 10.02 7.86 8.94
N GLU A 85 10.52 8.45 7.85
CA GLU A 85 10.08 9.77 7.39
C GLU A 85 8.72 9.61 6.71
N ILE A 86 7.69 10.30 7.24
CA ILE A 86 6.32 10.14 6.78
C ILE A 86 5.96 11.19 5.75
N PHE A 87 5.38 10.76 4.65
CA PHE A 87 4.68 11.56 3.65
C PHE A 87 3.21 11.14 3.59
N VAL A 88 2.35 12.04 3.20
CA VAL A 88 0.97 11.74 2.81
C VAL A 88 0.86 11.85 1.30
N SER A 89 0.19 10.89 0.68
CA SER A 89 -0.14 10.92 -0.73
C SER A 89 -1.62 10.62 -0.90
N THR A 90 -2.43 11.65 -1.11
CA THR A 90 -3.88 11.54 -1.19
C THR A 90 -4.44 12.21 -2.43
N ALA A 91 -5.51 11.64 -2.99
CA ALA A 91 -6.24 12.22 -4.10
C ALA A 91 -7.57 12.82 -3.61
N VAL A 92 -7.83 14.05 -4.02
CA VAL A 92 -9.11 14.73 -3.79
C VAL A 92 -9.36 15.69 -4.95
N TRP A 93 -10.62 16.01 -5.22
CA TRP A 93 -10.93 17.03 -6.23
C TRP A 93 -10.25 18.36 -5.92
N PRO A 94 -9.72 19.10 -6.93
CA PRO A 94 -8.99 20.34 -6.72
C PRO A 94 -9.74 21.35 -5.85
N LYS A 95 -11.06 21.43 -5.97
CA LYS A 95 -11.92 22.32 -5.16
C LYS A 95 -11.92 22.02 -3.65
N TYR A 96 -11.43 20.83 -3.22
CA TYR A 96 -11.41 20.41 -1.82
C TYR A 96 -9.98 20.22 -1.25
N MET A 97 -8.94 20.62 -1.99
CA MET A 97 -7.56 20.43 -1.53
C MET A 97 -7.28 21.14 -0.20
N THR A 98 -7.85 22.33 -0.01
CA THR A 98 -7.68 23.09 1.24
C THR A 98 -8.30 22.36 2.43
N GLN A 99 -9.52 21.84 2.29
CA GLN A 99 -10.21 21.10 3.33
C GLN A 99 -9.44 19.81 3.69
N ARG A 100 -8.99 19.08 2.68
CA ARG A 100 -8.16 17.87 2.88
C ARG A 100 -6.88 18.18 3.63
N TYR A 101 -6.16 19.21 3.21
CA TYR A 101 -4.91 19.63 3.84
C TYR A 101 -5.12 20.03 5.31
N GLN A 102 -6.12 20.87 5.57
CA GLN A 102 -6.46 21.30 6.93
C GLN A 102 -6.86 20.11 7.81
N ARG A 103 -7.68 19.20 7.28
CA ARG A 103 -8.12 18.00 8.02
C ARG A 103 -6.97 17.10 8.41
N ILE A 104 -6.00 16.89 7.52
CA ILE A 104 -4.80 16.09 7.82
C ILE A 104 -4.01 16.72 8.97
N LEU A 105 -3.76 18.03 8.92
CA LEU A 105 -3.01 18.73 9.96
C LEU A 105 -3.72 18.75 11.31
N GLU A 106 -5.05 18.83 11.30
CA GLU A 106 -5.85 18.79 12.51
C GLU A 106 -5.75 17.44 13.24
N ILE A 107 -5.81 16.35 12.49
CA ILE A 107 -5.89 14.99 13.05
C ILE A 107 -4.51 14.38 13.29
N PHE A 108 -3.52 14.70 12.45
CA PHE A 108 -2.19 14.09 12.44
C PHE A 108 -1.08 15.14 12.54
N PRO A 109 -0.91 15.79 13.69
CA PRO A 109 0.08 16.87 13.87
C PRO A 109 1.53 16.39 13.73
N GLU A 110 1.79 15.08 13.76
CA GLU A 110 3.11 14.48 13.53
C GLU A 110 3.56 14.56 12.06
N ILE A 111 2.63 14.79 11.12
CA ILE A 111 2.94 14.88 9.69
C ILE A 111 3.40 16.31 9.37
N PRO A 112 4.64 16.50 8.86
CA PRO A 112 5.12 17.81 8.47
C PRO A 112 4.25 18.41 7.35
N ARG A 113 4.05 19.72 7.38
CA ARG A 113 3.19 20.43 6.43
C ARG A 113 3.61 20.28 4.98
N ASP A 114 4.91 20.26 4.73
CA ASP A 114 5.54 20.11 3.42
C ASP A 114 5.62 18.66 2.94
N HIS A 115 5.25 17.69 3.78
CA HIS A 115 5.17 16.27 3.42
C HIS A 115 3.76 15.84 2.96
N ILE A 116 2.82 16.77 2.80
CA ILE A 116 1.46 16.48 2.32
C ILE A 116 1.38 16.71 0.82
N LEU A 117 1.28 15.63 0.06
CA LEU A 117 1.20 15.61 -1.38
C LEU A 117 -0.24 15.30 -1.81
N ILE A 118 -0.92 16.26 -2.44
CA ILE A 118 -2.31 16.10 -2.90
C ILE A 118 -2.32 15.98 -4.41
N GLY A 119 -2.69 14.81 -4.91
CA GLY A 119 -2.78 14.51 -6.33
C GLY A 119 -3.00 13.03 -6.60
N SER A 120 -3.51 12.70 -7.80
CA SER A 120 -3.85 11.33 -8.19
C SER A 120 -2.65 10.52 -8.71
N ARG A 121 -1.53 11.17 -9.03
CA ARG A 121 -0.37 10.54 -9.65
C ARG A 121 0.60 10.00 -8.60
N LYS A 122 0.11 9.06 -7.78
CA LYS A 122 0.92 8.38 -6.74
C LYS A 122 2.09 7.58 -7.32
N ASP A 123 2.00 7.20 -8.60
CA ASP A 123 3.07 6.57 -9.38
C ASP A 123 4.31 7.47 -9.59
N LYS A 124 4.22 8.76 -9.28
CA LYS A 124 5.33 9.73 -9.42
C LYS A 124 6.00 10.08 -8.10
N ILE A 125 5.61 9.44 -7.02
CA ILE A 125 6.19 9.68 -5.70
C ILE A 125 7.35 8.69 -5.49
N ASP A 126 8.51 9.23 -5.18
CA ASP A 126 9.72 8.46 -4.89
C ASP A 126 9.84 8.28 -3.37
N VAL A 127 9.43 7.10 -2.90
CA VAL A 127 9.49 6.69 -1.49
C VAL A 127 9.88 5.21 -1.39
N ASP A 128 10.40 4.80 -0.25
CA ASP A 128 10.74 3.40 -0.02
C ASP A 128 9.48 2.54 0.16
N ILE A 129 8.50 3.05 0.90
CA ILE A 129 7.27 2.33 1.25
C ILE A 129 6.06 3.16 0.82
N LEU A 130 5.12 2.54 0.11
CA LEU A 130 3.77 3.07 -0.10
C LEU A 130 2.78 2.21 0.68
N PHE A 131 1.92 2.83 1.50
CA PHE A 131 0.84 2.17 2.22
C PHE A 131 -0.50 2.74 1.77
N ASP A 132 -1.32 1.93 1.15
CA ASP A 132 -2.54 2.35 0.45
C ASP A 132 -3.57 1.19 0.46
N ASP A 133 -4.86 1.48 0.42
CA ASP A 133 -5.93 0.48 0.28
C ASP A 133 -6.38 0.29 -1.17
N GLY A 134 -5.98 1.21 -2.05
CA GLY A 134 -6.28 1.17 -3.48
C GLY A 134 -5.33 0.26 -4.25
N LEU A 135 -5.83 -0.92 -4.67
CA LEU A 135 -5.03 -1.89 -5.44
C LEU A 135 -4.34 -1.26 -6.66
N HIS A 136 -5.02 -0.36 -7.37
CA HIS A 136 -4.45 0.32 -8.54
C HIS A 136 -3.24 1.20 -8.19
N ASN A 137 -3.22 1.80 -7.00
CA ASN A 137 -2.08 2.57 -6.52
C ASN A 137 -0.89 1.66 -6.21
N ILE A 138 -1.15 0.51 -5.57
CA ILE A 138 -0.13 -0.50 -5.27
C ILE A 138 0.51 -1.05 -6.55
N LEU A 139 -0.30 -1.42 -7.54
CA LEU A 139 0.17 -2.03 -8.79
C LEU A 139 0.96 -1.04 -9.68
N ASN A 140 0.65 0.25 -9.61
CA ASN A 140 1.31 1.28 -10.40
C ASN A 140 2.43 2.02 -9.64
N SER A 141 2.66 1.69 -8.37
CA SER A 141 3.65 2.37 -7.54
C SER A 141 5.08 2.08 -7.99
N ASN A 142 5.94 3.10 -7.86
CA ASN A 142 7.40 2.98 -7.98
C ASN A 142 8.10 2.77 -6.63
N ALA A 143 7.36 2.72 -5.51
CA ALA A 143 7.92 2.42 -4.21
C ALA A 143 8.58 1.04 -4.19
N THR A 144 9.68 0.90 -3.46
CA THR A 144 10.36 -0.40 -3.30
C THR A 144 9.45 -1.42 -2.63
N TYR A 145 8.64 -0.96 -1.67
CA TYR A 145 7.70 -1.78 -0.89
C TYR A 145 6.28 -1.20 -0.96
N PRO A 146 5.52 -1.45 -2.04
CA PRO A 146 4.10 -1.12 -2.08
C PRO A 146 3.32 -2.14 -1.24
N ILE A 147 2.64 -1.67 -0.18
CA ILE A 147 1.95 -2.50 0.80
C ILE A 147 0.46 -2.16 0.79
N LEU A 148 -0.39 -3.15 0.55
CA LEU A 148 -1.85 -3.00 0.53
C LEU A 148 -2.43 -3.15 1.93
N MET A 149 -3.27 -2.20 2.36
CA MET A 149 -4.20 -2.41 3.47
C MET A 149 -5.41 -3.20 2.99
N ARG A 150 -5.69 -4.35 3.57
CA ARG A 150 -6.87 -5.15 3.24
C ARG A 150 -8.15 -4.42 3.63
N ARG A 151 -9.08 -4.34 2.67
CA ARG A 151 -10.41 -3.77 2.79
C ARG A 151 -11.41 -4.65 2.02
N PRO A 152 -12.72 -4.55 2.24
CA PRO A 152 -13.70 -5.39 1.54
C PRO A 152 -13.59 -5.35 0.01
N TRP A 153 -13.20 -4.22 -0.56
CA TRP A 153 -13.10 -4.02 -2.03
C TRP A 153 -11.80 -4.49 -2.67
N ASN A 154 -10.86 -5.05 -1.90
CA ASN A 154 -9.58 -5.52 -2.43
C ASN A 154 -9.20 -6.94 -1.97
N GLN A 155 -10.16 -7.72 -1.44
CA GLN A 155 -9.91 -9.06 -0.87
C GLN A 155 -9.39 -10.06 -1.90
N GLU A 156 -9.77 -9.91 -3.17
CA GLU A 156 -9.38 -10.82 -4.26
C GLU A 156 -7.94 -10.60 -4.75
N ALA A 157 -7.29 -9.50 -4.34
CA ALA A 157 -5.93 -9.20 -4.76
C ALA A 157 -4.93 -10.21 -4.17
N THR A 158 -4.15 -10.86 -5.04
CA THR A 158 -3.14 -11.87 -4.69
C THR A 158 -1.78 -11.51 -5.27
N GLY A 159 -0.70 -12.13 -4.75
CA GLY A 159 0.66 -11.93 -5.26
C GLY A 159 1.26 -10.56 -4.93
N ILE A 160 0.72 -9.85 -3.96
CA ILE A 160 1.17 -8.54 -3.49
C ILE A 160 1.41 -8.57 -1.98
N MET A 161 2.23 -7.66 -1.51
CA MET A 161 2.43 -7.44 -0.08
C MET A 161 1.20 -6.76 0.52
N ALA A 162 0.56 -7.39 1.51
CA ALA A 162 -0.66 -6.88 2.11
C ALA A 162 -0.72 -7.17 3.61
N VAL A 163 -1.39 -6.28 4.34
CA VAL A 163 -1.61 -6.36 5.79
C VAL A 163 -3.08 -6.10 6.12
N ASN A 164 -3.54 -6.60 7.28
CA ASN A 164 -4.92 -6.45 7.71
C ASN A 164 -5.13 -5.31 8.71
N ASN A 165 -4.06 -4.81 9.32
CA ASN A 165 -4.12 -3.80 10.36
C ASN A 165 -2.78 -3.05 10.50
N TYR A 166 -2.78 -1.99 11.32
CA TYR A 166 -1.60 -1.17 11.55
C TYR A 166 -0.46 -1.90 12.26
N ASP A 167 -0.77 -2.84 13.17
CA ASP A 167 0.27 -3.58 13.91
C ASP A 167 1.06 -4.51 12.98
N GLU A 168 0.38 -5.16 12.04
CA GLU A 168 1.04 -5.95 10.99
C GLU A 168 1.93 -5.07 10.10
N PHE A 169 1.45 -3.87 9.74
CA PHE A 169 2.24 -2.93 8.96
C PHE A 169 3.49 -2.46 9.72
N LEU A 170 3.37 -2.06 10.99
CA LEU A 170 4.50 -1.61 11.79
C LEU A 170 5.56 -2.71 11.95
N LYS A 171 5.15 -3.97 12.17
CA LYS A 171 6.07 -5.11 12.19
C LYS A 171 6.80 -5.29 10.86
N LEU A 172 6.08 -5.14 9.75
CA LEU A 172 6.68 -5.25 8.41
C LEU A 172 7.68 -4.11 8.16
N VAL A 173 7.38 -2.88 8.56
CA VAL A 173 8.31 -1.74 8.49
C VAL A 173 9.58 -2.01 9.32
N GLU A 174 9.44 -2.61 10.51
CA GLU A 174 10.58 -2.98 11.35
C GLU A 174 11.47 -4.03 10.66
N ILE A 175 10.89 -5.04 10.04
CA ILE A 175 11.61 -6.05 9.25
C ILE A 175 12.36 -5.39 8.10
N ILE A 176 11.68 -4.52 7.33
CA ILE A 176 12.29 -3.79 6.21
C ILE A 176 13.45 -2.93 6.72
N ALA A 177 13.25 -2.14 7.78
CA ALA A 177 14.28 -1.27 8.34
C ALA A 177 15.51 -2.07 8.82
N ASN A 178 15.29 -3.23 9.41
CA ASN A 178 16.37 -4.09 9.88
C ASN A 178 17.15 -4.73 8.72
N SER A 179 16.50 -5.02 7.58
CA SER A 179 17.19 -5.55 6.40
C SER A 179 18.24 -4.60 5.84
N TYR A 180 18.03 -3.28 5.98
CA TYR A 180 19.02 -2.26 5.57
C TYR A 180 20.19 -2.08 6.56
N LYS A 181 20.04 -2.56 7.79
CA LYS A 181 21.11 -2.51 8.81
C LYS A 181 22.06 -3.70 8.69
N THR A 182 21.62 -4.76 8.01
CA THR A 182 22.42 -5.97 7.84
C THR A 182 23.38 -5.77 6.66
N THR A 183 24.69 -5.75 6.92
CA THR A 183 25.69 -5.76 5.84
C THR A 183 25.71 -7.14 5.17
N PRO A 184 26.07 -7.24 3.88
CA PRO A 184 26.18 -8.53 3.18
C PRO A 184 27.09 -9.53 3.91
N GLU A 185 28.09 -9.07 4.64
CA GLU A 185 29.03 -9.87 5.42
C GLU A 185 28.37 -10.51 6.67
N GLN A 186 27.23 -9.96 7.13
CA GLN A 186 26.48 -10.49 8.26
C GLN A 186 25.40 -11.50 7.89
N LEU A 187 25.16 -11.71 6.58
CA LEU A 187 24.29 -12.76 6.05
C LEU A 187 25.06 -14.10 5.98
N SER A 188 25.61 -14.52 7.10
CA SER A 188 26.08 -15.90 7.27
C SER A 188 24.85 -16.79 7.44
N LEU A 189 24.52 -17.52 6.39
CA LEU A 189 23.48 -18.55 6.46
C LEU A 189 24.13 -19.81 7.00
N ASP A 190 23.83 -20.15 8.23
CA ASP A 190 24.34 -21.38 8.88
C ASP A 190 23.83 -22.66 8.21
N LYS A 191 22.88 -22.55 7.30
CA LYS A 191 22.31 -23.68 6.54
C LYS A 191 22.09 -23.28 5.08
N PRO A 192 22.20 -24.25 4.13
CA PRO A 192 21.82 -24.01 2.75
C PRO A 192 20.38 -23.52 2.66
N CYS A 193 20.15 -22.46 1.90
CA CYS A 193 18.80 -21.92 1.65
C CYS A 193 18.51 -21.85 0.15
N VAL A 194 17.23 -21.86 -0.20
CA VAL A 194 16.75 -21.66 -1.56
C VAL A 194 16.26 -20.23 -1.68
N VAL A 195 16.88 -19.46 -2.60
CA VAL A 195 16.44 -18.12 -2.94
C VAL A 195 15.55 -18.21 -4.17
N VAL A 196 14.31 -17.73 -4.07
CA VAL A 196 13.34 -17.70 -5.17
C VAL A 196 13.10 -16.26 -5.61
N LEU A 197 13.40 -15.95 -6.89
CA LEU A 197 13.12 -14.65 -7.49
C LEU A 197 11.72 -14.69 -8.13
N VAL A 198 10.79 -13.92 -7.57
CA VAL A 198 9.41 -13.83 -8.03
C VAL A 198 9.15 -12.46 -8.63
N GLY A 199 8.39 -12.39 -9.71
CA GLY A 199 8.00 -11.14 -10.35
C GLY A 199 7.40 -11.37 -11.75
N PRO A 200 6.73 -10.36 -12.31
CA PRO A 200 6.14 -10.44 -13.65
C PRO A 200 7.19 -10.64 -14.74
N SER A 201 6.75 -11.01 -15.94
CA SER A 201 7.63 -11.12 -17.12
C SER A 201 8.26 -9.74 -17.39
N GLY A 202 9.57 -9.73 -17.69
CA GLY A 202 10.30 -8.47 -17.95
C GLY A 202 10.78 -7.70 -16.71
N SER A 203 10.54 -8.18 -15.48
CA SER A 203 10.95 -7.50 -14.24
C SER A 203 12.46 -7.62 -13.90
N GLY A 204 13.29 -8.10 -14.81
CA GLY A 204 14.74 -8.19 -14.58
C GLY A 204 15.20 -9.39 -13.75
N LYS A 205 14.34 -10.37 -13.42
CA LYS A 205 14.70 -11.55 -12.62
C LYS A 205 15.94 -12.29 -13.14
N ASN A 206 16.01 -12.47 -14.46
CA ASN A 206 17.13 -13.19 -15.08
C ASN A 206 18.46 -12.41 -14.94
N GLU A 207 18.43 -11.09 -15.10
CA GLU A 207 19.60 -10.25 -14.91
C GLU A 207 20.05 -10.22 -13.46
N THR A 208 19.11 -10.13 -12.52
CA THR A 208 19.39 -10.24 -11.08
C THR A 208 20.00 -11.60 -10.74
N ALA A 209 19.45 -12.70 -11.27
CA ALA A 209 20.00 -14.02 -11.06
C ALA A 209 21.42 -14.17 -11.62
N LYS A 210 21.67 -13.67 -12.83
CA LYS A 210 23.02 -13.67 -13.43
C LYS A 210 24.02 -12.88 -12.58
N GLN A 211 23.62 -11.70 -12.11
CA GLN A 211 24.46 -10.87 -11.25
C GLN A 211 24.77 -11.56 -9.91
N LEU A 212 23.78 -12.15 -9.25
CA LEU A 212 24.00 -12.92 -8.01
C LEU A 212 24.97 -14.08 -8.21
N LEU A 213 24.82 -14.85 -9.30
CA LEU A 213 25.69 -15.98 -9.61
C LEU A 213 27.13 -15.55 -9.96
N SER A 214 27.28 -14.38 -10.59
CA SER A 214 28.62 -13.85 -10.97
C SER A 214 29.37 -13.22 -9.80
N THR A 215 28.64 -12.64 -8.83
CA THR A 215 29.25 -11.90 -7.70
C THR A 215 29.47 -12.75 -6.47
N ASN A 216 28.78 -13.90 -6.35
CA ASN A 216 28.89 -14.75 -5.18
C ASN A 216 29.01 -16.23 -5.58
N PRO A 217 30.22 -16.84 -5.47
CA PRO A 217 30.45 -18.24 -5.86
C PRO A 217 29.72 -19.27 -4.99
N SER A 218 29.14 -18.88 -3.86
CA SER A 218 28.34 -19.76 -3.02
C SER A 218 26.93 -20.00 -3.58
N PHE A 219 26.48 -19.21 -4.55
CA PHE A 219 25.20 -19.42 -5.20
C PHE A 219 25.33 -20.42 -6.36
N GLN A 220 24.37 -21.33 -6.45
CA GLN A 220 24.23 -22.26 -7.56
C GLN A 220 22.81 -22.18 -8.12
N LYS A 221 22.69 -22.21 -9.45
CA LYS A 221 21.39 -22.24 -10.12
C LYS A 221 20.78 -23.64 -9.95
N LEU A 222 19.59 -23.70 -9.36
CA LEU A 222 18.79 -24.93 -9.36
C LEU A 222 18.20 -25.15 -10.75
N ILE A 223 18.32 -26.38 -11.24
CA ILE A 223 17.68 -26.79 -12.49
C ILE A 223 16.22 -27.11 -12.15
N SER A 224 15.30 -26.37 -12.75
CA SER A 224 13.85 -26.64 -12.65
C SER A 224 13.39 -27.49 -13.82
N TYR A 225 12.56 -28.47 -13.53
CA TYR A 225 11.89 -29.28 -14.56
C TYR A 225 10.44 -28.81 -14.69
N THR A 226 9.95 -28.77 -15.92
CA THR A 226 8.56 -28.46 -16.21
C THR A 226 7.97 -29.52 -17.11
N THR A 227 6.71 -29.83 -16.89
CA THR A 227 5.91 -30.71 -17.78
C THR A 227 5.24 -29.95 -18.91
N ASP A 228 5.37 -28.61 -18.93
CA ASP A 228 4.87 -27.75 -20.00
C ASP A 228 5.85 -27.74 -21.18
N GLU A 229 5.46 -28.35 -22.31
CA GLU A 229 6.27 -28.43 -23.53
C GLU A 229 6.63 -27.07 -24.12
N SER A 230 5.79 -26.04 -23.93
CA SER A 230 6.04 -24.68 -24.40
C SER A 230 7.15 -23.98 -23.61
N ALA A 231 7.24 -24.29 -22.33
CA ALA A 231 8.27 -23.77 -21.44
C ALA A 231 9.61 -24.52 -21.59
N ALA A 232 9.57 -25.82 -21.89
CA ALA A 232 10.77 -26.65 -22.10
C ALA A 232 11.61 -26.19 -23.30
N LYS A 233 10.97 -25.72 -24.38
CA LYS A 233 11.65 -25.19 -25.57
C LYS A 233 12.40 -23.88 -25.32
N LYS A 234 12.02 -23.09 -24.32
CA LYS A 234 12.72 -21.85 -23.94
C LYS A 234 13.95 -22.09 -23.05
N GLN A 235 14.02 -23.23 -22.37
CA GLN A 235 15.15 -23.53 -21.47
C GLN A 235 16.39 -24.02 -22.23
N ASN A 236 16.25 -24.58 -23.42
CA ASN A 236 17.36 -25.09 -24.24
C ASN A 236 18.10 -24.00 -25.04
N ASN A 237 17.67 -22.73 -24.95
CA ASN A 237 18.25 -21.60 -25.67
C ASN A 237 18.89 -20.54 -24.72
N LEU A 238 19.28 -20.94 -23.51
CA LEU A 238 20.01 -20.13 -22.53
C LEU A 238 21.36 -20.84 -22.18
#